data_1d264c4368e1e305bf40d5b48108bf2a
#
_entry.id   1d264c4368e1e305bf40d5b48108bf2a
#
_cell.length_a   1.000
_cell.length_b   1.000
_cell.length_c   1.000
_cell.angle_alpha   90.00
_cell.angle_beta   90.00
_cell.angle_gamma   90.00
#
_symmetry.space_group_name_H-M   'P 1'
#
loop_
_entity.id
_entity.type
_entity.pdbx_description
1 polymer ?
#
loop_
_entity_poly.entity_id
_entity_poly.type
_entity_poly.pdbx_seq_one_letter_code
_entity_poly.pdbx_strand_id
1 'polypeptide(L)'
;MLSNIDAIAECFRDGKYSLTKHGYEELDNDNITIKKLEDAIGHDSPEIIEDYPNDPRGASCLIQGWFEADLSIHVCVNIVGDIPLVITAYRPNATKFLPPNFRKRR
;
A
#
# COMPACT_ATOMS: atom_id res chain seq x y z
N MET A 1 0.18 12.29 -12.34
CA MET A 1 0.89 11.31 -11.52
C MET A 1 0.82 11.68 -10.06
N LEU A 2 0.56 10.72 -9.20
CA LEU A 2 0.52 10.94 -7.76
C LEU A 2 1.93 10.91 -7.22
N SER A 3 2.37 11.98 -6.57
CA SER A 3 3.78 12.10 -6.18
C SER A 3 4.00 12.23 -4.67
N ASN A 4 2.95 12.32 -3.87
CA ASN A 4 3.14 12.39 -2.42
C ASN A 4 2.09 11.57 -1.70
N ILE A 5 2.43 11.22 -0.46
CA ILE A 5 1.60 10.32 0.33
C ILE A 5 0.25 10.95 0.70
N ASP A 6 0.19 12.26 0.84
CA ASP A 6 -1.07 12.91 1.22
C ASP A 6 -2.11 12.78 0.11
N ALA A 7 -1.69 12.96 -1.15
CA ALA A 7 -2.58 12.79 -2.29
C ALA A 7 -3.04 11.34 -2.42
N ILE A 8 -2.14 10.40 -2.21
CA ILE A 8 -2.47 8.98 -2.25
C ILE A 8 -3.44 8.63 -1.13
N ALA A 9 -3.17 9.08 0.09
CA ALA A 9 -4.04 8.81 1.23
C ALA A 9 -5.45 9.36 1.00
N GLU A 10 -5.54 10.54 0.43
CA GLU A 10 -6.84 11.13 0.11
C GLU A 10 -7.64 10.25 -0.85
N CYS A 11 -6.96 9.72 -1.87
CA CYS A 11 -7.62 8.80 -2.80
C CYS A 11 -8.20 7.59 -2.09
N PHE A 12 -7.45 7.02 -1.15
CA PHE A 12 -7.95 5.86 -0.41
C PHE A 12 -9.11 6.22 0.51
N ARG A 13 -9.06 7.39 1.14
CA ARG A 13 -10.19 7.86 1.95
C ARG A 13 -11.47 8.01 1.14
N ASP A 14 -11.33 8.46 -0.11
CA ASP A 14 -12.45 8.77 -0.97
C ASP A 14 -12.90 7.59 -1.83
N GLY A 15 -12.26 6.44 -1.69
CA GLY A 15 -12.57 5.27 -2.51
C GLY A 15 -12.12 5.41 -3.96
N LYS A 16 -11.22 6.33 -4.26
CA LYS A 16 -10.75 6.61 -5.62
C LYS A 16 -9.44 5.87 -5.88
N TYR A 17 -9.53 4.58 -6.05
CA TYR A 17 -8.39 3.73 -6.38
C TYR A 17 -8.90 2.48 -7.09
N SER A 18 -7.99 1.75 -7.72
CA SER A 18 -8.31 0.50 -8.39
C SER A 18 -7.43 -0.62 -7.84
N LEU A 19 -7.85 -1.84 -8.05
CA LEU A 19 -7.12 -3.03 -7.64
C LEU A 19 -6.88 -3.90 -8.86
N THR A 20 -5.66 -4.42 -8.99
CA THR A 20 -5.44 -5.50 -9.95
C THR A 20 -6.06 -6.77 -9.39
N LYS A 21 -6.26 -7.77 -10.25
CA LYS A 21 -6.73 -9.07 -9.79
C LYS A 21 -5.81 -9.63 -8.72
N HIS A 22 -4.49 -9.53 -8.95
CA HIS A 22 -3.50 -10.01 -7.99
C HIS A 22 -3.60 -9.26 -6.66
N GLY A 23 -3.74 -7.94 -6.71
CA GLY A 23 -3.90 -7.13 -5.50
C GLY A 23 -5.12 -7.53 -4.70
N TYR A 24 -6.23 -7.76 -5.37
CA TYR A 24 -7.45 -8.20 -4.71
C TYR A 24 -7.26 -9.57 -4.06
N GLU A 25 -6.65 -10.51 -4.79
CA GLU A 25 -6.41 -11.85 -4.27
C GLU A 25 -5.51 -11.84 -3.05
N GLU A 26 -4.49 -10.99 -3.06
CA GLU A 26 -3.56 -10.88 -1.93
C GLU A 26 -4.25 -10.32 -0.69
N LEU A 27 -5.11 -9.32 -0.85
CA LEU A 27 -5.90 -8.82 0.27
C LEU A 27 -6.77 -9.92 0.86
N ASP A 28 -7.43 -10.69 0.00
CA ASP A 28 -8.30 -11.77 0.44
C ASP A 28 -7.50 -12.84 1.19
N ASN A 29 -6.34 -13.21 0.65
CA ASN A 29 -5.48 -14.23 1.26
C ASN A 29 -5.02 -13.81 2.67
N ASP A 30 -4.79 -12.53 2.88
CA ASP A 30 -4.33 -12.04 4.18
C ASP A 30 -5.47 -11.53 5.06
N ASN A 31 -6.71 -11.78 4.66
CA ASN A 31 -7.90 -11.36 5.40
C ASN A 31 -7.96 -9.86 5.65
N ILE A 32 -7.55 -9.09 4.65
CA ILE A 32 -7.60 -7.63 4.72
C ILE A 32 -8.83 -7.17 3.95
N THR A 33 -9.79 -6.61 4.66
CA THR A 33 -10.99 -6.09 4.03
C THR A 33 -10.71 -4.77 3.32
N ILE A 34 -11.58 -4.40 2.39
CA ILE A 34 -11.48 -3.10 1.72
C ILE A 34 -11.49 -1.96 2.74
N LYS A 35 -12.34 -2.08 3.77
CA LYS A 35 -12.39 -1.06 4.81
C LYS A 35 -11.06 -0.94 5.55
N LYS A 36 -10.43 -2.07 5.88
CA LYS A 36 -9.12 -2.04 6.55
C LYS A 36 -8.06 -1.42 5.66
N LEU A 37 -8.08 -1.73 4.38
CA LEU A 37 -7.15 -1.13 3.42
C LEU A 37 -7.33 0.40 3.40
N GLU A 38 -8.56 0.86 3.29
CA GLU A 38 -8.84 2.30 3.24
C GLU A 38 -8.46 2.99 4.53
N ASP A 39 -8.74 2.37 5.67
CA ASP A 39 -8.37 2.94 6.96
C ASP A 39 -6.85 3.00 7.12
N ALA A 40 -6.15 1.93 6.76
CA ALA A 40 -4.71 1.86 6.94
C ALA A 40 -3.97 2.89 6.09
N ILE A 41 -4.38 3.04 4.83
CA ILE A 41 -3.69 3.95 3.91
C ILE A 41 -4.26 5.36 3.98
N GLY A 42 -5.55 5.48 4.29
CA GLY A 42 -6.21 6.78 4.30
C GLY A 42 -6.06 7.58 5.58
N HIS A 43 -5.97 6.92 6.74
CA HIS A 43 -6.14 7.60 8.03
C HIS A 43 -4.99 7.47 9.01
N ASP A 44 -4.26 6.37 9.01
CA ASP A 44 -3.35 6.06 10.12
C ASP A 44 -1.89 6.33 9.79
N SER A 45 -1.60 7.57 9.37
CA SER A 45 -0.25 8.05 9.13
C SER A 45 0.56 7.13 8.20
N PRO A 46 0.05 6.88 7.00
CA PRO A 46 0.78 6.03 6.05
C PRO A 46 2.07 6.70 5.62
N GLU A 47 3.07 5.89 5.22
CA GLU A 47 4.31 6.44 4.71
C GLU A 47 4.81 5.60 3.53
N ILE A 48 5.50 6.27 2.61
CA ILE A 48 6.15 5.59 1.50
C ILE A 48 7.48 5.07 2.02
N ILE A 49 7.65 3.75 1.99
CA ILE A 49 8.89 3.13 2.49
C ILE A 49 9.81 2.66 1.37
N GLU A 50 9.31 2.54 0.15
CA GLU A 50 10.13 2.28 -1.04
C GLU A 50 9.54 3.03 -2.21
N ASP A 51 10.40 3.55 -3.06
CA ASP A 51 9.98 4.30 -4.23
C ASP A 51 10.63 3.68 -5.46
N TYR A 52 9.82 3.41 -6.48
CA TYR A 52 10.29 2.75 -7.71
C TYR A 52 9.93 3.62 -8.92
N PRO A 53 10.63 4.75 -9.11
CA PRO A 53 10.26 5.67 -10.20
C PRO A 53 10.49 5.08 -11.59
N ASN A 54 11.35 4.07 -11.70
CA ASN A 54 11.70 3.47 -13.00
C ASN A 54 11.11 2.07 -13.17
N ASP A 55 10.06 1.74 -12.43
CA ASP A 55 9.37 0.46 -12.59
C ASP A 55 8.93 0.33 -14.05
N PRO A 56 9.27 -0.77 -14.75
CA PRO A 56 8.89 -0.94 -16.15
C PRO A 56 7.38 -0.87 -16.40
N ARG A 57 6.58 -1.15 -15.38
CA ARG A 57 5.11 -1.09 -15.48
C ARG A 57 4.57 0.33 -15.23
N GLY A 58 5.46 1.30 -15.03
CA GLY A 58 5.13 2.65 -14.63
C GLY A 58 5.53 2.88 -13.18
N ALA A 59 5.81 4.13 -12.84
CA ALA A 59 6.27 4.49 -11.50
C ALA A 59 5.34 3.92 -10.43
N SER A 60 5.93 3.38 -9.38
CA SER A 60 5.20 2.76 -8.28
C SER A 60 5.90 3.05 -6.96
N CYS A 61 5.23 2.76 -5.86
CA CYS A 61 5.82 2.89 -4.54
C CYS A 61 5.21 1.87 -3.59
N LEU A 62 5.94 1.59 -2.51
CA LEU A 62 5.47 0.71 -1.45
C LEU A 62 5.11 1.57 -0.25
N ILE A 63 3.88 1.44 0.21
CA ILE A 63 3.33 2.25 1.30
C ILE A 63 3.09 1.34 2.50
N GLN A 64 3.50 1.80 3.67
CA GLN A 64 3.16 1.16 4.92
C GLN A 64 2.04 1.93 5.59
N GLY A 65 0.99 1.23 5.97
CA GLY A 65 -0.09 1.80 6.76
C GLY A 65 -0.40 0.91 7.96
N TRP A 66 -1.25 1.40 8.85
CA TRP A 66 -1.59 0.68 10.08
C TRP A 66 -3.10 0.61 10.20
N PHE A 67 -3.64 -0.54 10.53
CA PHE A 67 -5.07 -0.64 10.84
C PHE A 67 -5.34 -1.04 12.30
N GLU A 68 -4.28 -1.32 13.05
CA GLU A 68 -4.32 -1.46 14.52
C GLU A 68 -2.95 -1.04 15.05
N ALA A 69 -2.85 -0.89 16.36
CA ALA A 69 -1.65 -0.32 16.99
C ALA A 69 -0.36 -0.99 16.55
N ASP A 70 -0.37 -2.31 16.37
CA ASP A 70 0.82 -3.06 16.01
C ASP A 70 0.60 -3.96 14.79
N LEU A 71 -0.46 -3.73 14.01
CA LEU A 71 -0.73 -4.48 12.79
C LEU A 71 -0.60 -3.55 11.59
N SER A 72 0.39 -3.78 10.78
CA SER A 72 0.63 -2.97 9.59
C SER A 72 0.28 -3.73 8.32
N ILE A 73 0.15 -2.97 7.25
CA ILE A 73 -0.05 -3.49 5.92
C ILE A 73 0.93 -2.79 4.99
N HIS A 74 1.48 -3.54 4.06
CA HIS A 74 2.29 -2.98 2.98
C HIS A 74 1.51 -3.07 1.68
N VAL A 75 1.43 -1.95 0.97
CA VAL A 75 0.65 -1.86 -0.27
C VAL A 75 1.54 -1.27 -1.35
N CYS A 76 1.70 -2.00 -2.44
CA CYS A 76 2.43 -1.50 -3.61
C CYS A 76 1.42 -0.92 -4.58
N VAL A 77 1.59 0.35 -4.94
CA VAL A 77 0.66 1.03 -5.84
C VAL A 77 1.41 1.61 -7.03
N ASN A 78 0.79 1.51 -8.20
CA ASN A 78 1.22 2.23 -9.38
C ASN A 78 0.63 3.65 -9.28
N ILE A 79 1.45 4.66 -9.54
CA ILE A 79 1.08 6.06 -9.32
C ILE A 79 1.12 6.89 -10.60
N VAL A 80 1.13 6.25 -11.76
CA VAL A 80 1.20 6.97 -13.04
C VAL A 80 -0.07 7.75 -13.32
N GLY A 81 -1.23 7.19 -13.01
CA GLY A 81 -2.51 7.84 -13.28
C GLY A 81 -2.92 8.81 -12.18
N ASP A 82 -4.16 9.28 -12.27
CA ASP A 82 -4.72 10.20 -11.30
C ASP A 82 -5.22 9.49 -10.05
N ILE A 83 -5.41 8.18 -10.13
CA ILE A 83 -5.78 7.36 -8.97
C ILE A 83 -4.78 6.23 -8.82
N PRO A 84 -4.52 5.79 -7.58
CA PRO A 84 -3.58 4.69 -7.37
C PRO A 84 -4.16 3.37 -7.87
N LEU A 85 -3.29 2.52 -8.40
CA LEU A 85 -3.64 1.15 -8.78
C LEU A 85 -2.90 0.22 -7.84
N VAL A 86 -3.63 -0.50 -7.00
CA VAL A 86 -3.03 -1.45 -6.06
C VAL A 86 -2.57 -2.69 -6.83
N ILE A 87 -1.26 -2.92 -6.84
CA ILE A 87 -0.64 -4.04 -7.55
C ILE A 87 -0.55 -5.25 -6.64
N THR A 88 -0.15 -5.03 -5.39
CA THR A 88 -0.06 -6.09 -4.39
C THR A 88 -0.19 -5.48 -3.00
N ALA A 89 -0.63 -6.29 -2.05
CA ALA A 89 -0.76 -5.88 -0.66
C ALA A 89 -0.57 -7.11 0.22
N TYR A 90 0.03 -6.91 1.38
CA TYR A 90 0.28 -8.03 2.29
C TYR A 90 0.55 -7.50 3.69
N ARG A 91 0.41 -8.39 4.66
CA ARG A 91 0.83 -8.12 6.03
C ARG A 91 2.30 -8.46 6.16
N PRO A 92 3.18 -7.51 6.49
CA PRO A 92 4.57 -7.86 6.75
C PRO A 92 4.66 -8.67 8.03
N ASN A 93 5.67 -9.52 8.13
CA ASN A 93 5.89 -10.33 9.33
C ASN A 93 7.38 -10.39 9.65
N ALA A 94 7.71 -10.99 10.80
CA ALA A 94 9.09 -10.99 11.28
C ALA A 94 10.06 -11.68 10.35
N THR A 95 9.60 -12.54 9.45
CA THR A 95 10.48 -13.20 8.50
C THR A 95 10.74 -12.36 7.26
N LYS A 96 9.84 -11.42 6.94
CA LYS A 96 9.97 -10.56 5.77
C LYS A 96 10.53 -9.18 6.13
N PHE A 97 10.13 -8.66 7.28
CA PHE A 97 10.51 -7.32 7.71
C PHE A 97 10.85 -7.38 9.20
N LEU A 98 11.85 -6.62 9.60
CA LEU A 98 12.26 -6.58 10.99
C LEU A 98 11.26 -5.71 11.77
N PRO A 99 11.61 -4.50 12.22
CA PRO A 99 10.59 -3.63 12.81
C PRO A 99 9.61 -3.16 11.73
N PRO A 100 8.46 -2.60 12.12
CA PRO A 100 7.41 -2.24 11.16
C PRO A 100 7.83 -1.39 9.97
N ASN A 101 8.75 -0.47 10.12
CA ASN A 101 9.20 0.36 8.99
C ASN A 101 10.55 -0.02 8.45
N PHE A 102 11.07 -1.16 8.83
CA PHE A 102 12.28 -1.68 8.22
C PHE A 102 11.88 -2.67 7.15
N ARG A 103 12.57 -2.57 6.02
CA ARG A 103 12.40 -3.55 4.95
C ARG A 103 13.44 -4.62 5.10
N LYS A 104 13.01 -5.84 4.91
CA LYS A 104 13.93 -6.94 4.72
C LYS A 104 14.06 -7.18 3.23
N ARG A 105 15.26 -7.35 2.75
CA ARG A 105 15.47 -7.70 1.34
C ARG A 105 14.75 -8.98 0.99
N ARG A 106 14.10 -8.96 -0.14
CA ARG A 106 13.43 -10.12 -0.69
C ARG A 106 14.31 -10.87 -1.63
#